data_8d7098e08f181f8676c1e1fd0c55d0c3
#
_entry.id   8d7098e08f181f8676c1e1fd0c55d0c3
#
_cell.length_a   1.000
_cell.length_b   1.000
_cell.length_c   1.000
_cell.angle_alpha   90.00
_cell.angle_beta   90.00
_cell.angle_gamma   90.00
#
_symmetry.space_group_name_H-M   'P 1'
#
loop_
_entity.id
_entity.type
_entity.pdbx_description
1 polymer ?
#
loop_
_entity_poly.entity_id
_entity_poly.type
_entity_poly.pdbx_seq_one_letter_code
_entity_poly.pdbx_strand_id
1 'polypeptide(L)'
;MNQSPLPSTVVGSYPQPEWLIDREALGSHSVPRVRASHAWRVPEAYLQEAQDDATLVAIRDMERAGIDTITDGEIRRESYSNRFATALDGVDAEQPATIHTRAGETRTVPRIVAPVRWRGPVEVRDVEFLRANTDRAIKITLPGPFTMAQQASNEAYDDPDELVMDLAAAVNAEARALERAGADVIQLDEPWFRNDPEGARRIAVRAVDRALDGLSVTTAVHLCFGYAALVGEKSANRYDFLGELSDSAADQISVEAAQPGLDLGQLAELTPKVVVLGVLDLGDSQAESPQTVAERIRAALSYVPADRLVPAPDCGMKYLPRARAFGKLKALSAGAALVRDELWP
;
A
#
# COMPACT_ATOMS: atom_id res chain seq x y z
N MET A 1 -19.08 13.31 3.98
CA MET A 1 -19.14 13.67 2.54
C MET A 1 -19.91 12.58 1.83
N ASN A 2 -20.92 12.92 0.99
CA ASN A 2 -21.59 11.92 0.15
C ASN A 2 -20.58 11.43 -0.89
N GLN A 3 -19.91 10.32 -0.62
CA GLN A 3 -19.06 9.67 -1.63
C GLN A 3 -19.99 9.12 -2.72
N SER A 4 -19.61 9.30 -3.98
CA SER A 4 -20.25 8.59 -5.09
C SER A 4 -20.24 7.09 -4.81
N PRO A 5 -21.29 6.34 -5.11
CA PRO A 5 -21.25 4.90 -4.99
C PRO A 5 -20.14 4.32 -5.87
N LEU A 6 -19.55 3.20 -5.45
CA LEU A 6 -18.37 2.58 -6.09
C LEU A 6 -17.20 3.58 -6.30
N PRO A 7 -16.72 4.28 -5.26
CA PRO A 7 -15.62 5.22 -5.41
C PRO A 7 -14.33 4.48 -5.78
N SER A 8 -13.60 5.00 -6.76
CA SER A 8 -12.32 4.42 -7.17
C SER A 8 -11.15 4.93 -6.32
N THR A 9 -10.16 4.08 -6.10
CA THR A 9 -8.92 4.47 -5.41
C THR A 9 -7.69 3.87 -6.08
N VAL A 10 -6.50 4.30 -5.66
CA VAL A 10 -5.21 3.64 -5.93
C VAL A 10 -4.76 2.89 -4.68
N VAL A 11 -3.85 1.91 -4.79
CA VAL A 11 -3.30 1.24 -3.61
C VAL A 11 -2.35 2.19 -2.88
N GLY A 12 -1.33 2.70 -3.55
CA GLY A 12 -0.37 3.62 -2.94
C GLY A 12 0.53 4.25 -4.01
N SER A 13 1.57 3.52 -4.42
CA SER A 13 2.61 4.05 -5.29
C SER A 13 2.17 4.29 -6.73
N TYR A 14 2.71 5.36 -7.32
CA TYR A 14 2.61 5.72 -8.73
C TYR A 14 4.02 5.78 -9.36
N PRO A 15 4.17 5.65 -10.69
CA PRO A 15 5.48 5.69 -11.33
C PRO A 15 6.25 6.98 -11.04
N GLN A 16 7.41 6.83 -10.41
CA GLN A 16 8.34 7.93 -10.23
C GLN A 16 9.00 8.27 -11.57
N PRO A 17 9.22 9.56 -11.89
CA PRO A 17 9.93 9.95 -13.10
C PRO A 17 11.37 9.42 -13.15
N GLU A 18 11.84 9.01 -14.33
CA GLU A 18 13.20 8.50 -14.50
C GLU A 18 14.28 9.57 -14.28
N TRP A 19 13.95 10.85 -14.46
CA TRP A 19 14.86 11.95 -14.14
C TRP A 19 15.04 12.15 -12.61
N LEU A 20 14.07 11.65 -11.79
CA LEU A 20 14.12 11.77 -10.34
C LEU A 20 14.85 10.59 -9.70
N ILE A 21 14.59 9.37 -10.18
CA ILE A 21 15.11 8.16 -9.52
C ILE A 21 15.64 7.15 -10.54
N ASP A 22 16.72 6.49 -10.18
CA ASP A 22 17.29 5.39 -10.95
C ASP A 22 16.63 4.07 -10.54
N ARG A 23 15.79 3.54 -11.40
CA ARG A 23 15.06 2.29 -11.15
C ARG A 23 15.96 1.05 -11.11
N GLU A 24 17.08 1.06 -11.85
CA GLU A 24 18.05 -0.03 -11.81
C GLU A 24 18.81 -0.05 -10.49
N ALA A 25 19.15 1.15 -9.97
CA ALA A 25 19.78 1.29 -8.67
C ALA A 25 18.88 0.89 -7.49
N LEU A 26 17.55 0.93 -7.65
CA LEU A 26 16.61 0.40 -6.65
C LEU A 26 16.63 -1.13 -6.54
N GLY A 27 17.24 -1.81 -7.50
CA GLY A 27 17.31 -3.26 -7.57
C GLY A 27 16.22 -3.88 -8.44
N SER A 28 16.64 -4.80 -9.30
CA SER A 28 15.76 -5.46 -10.28
C SER A 28 14.92 -6.61 -9.70
N HIS A 29 15.22 -7.07 -8.47
CA HIS A 29 14.63 -8.31 -7.93
C HIS A 29 13.99 -8.13 -6.54
N SER A 30 14.20 -7.02 -5.86
CA SER A 30 13.59 -6.74 -4.56
C SER A 30 13.52 -5.24 -4.26
N VAL A 31 12.51 -4.83 -3.52
CA VAL A 31 12.46 -3.45 -3.01
C VAL A 31 13.45 -3.23 -1.87
N PRO A 32 14.12 -2.05 -1.79
CA PRO A 32 15.04 -1.73 -0.69
C PRO A 32 14.36 -1.81 0.68
N ARG A 33 15.07 -2.37 1.68
CA ARG A 33 14.61 -2.39 3.08
C ARG A 33 15.30 -1.36 3.95
N VAL A 34 16.48 -0.90 3.50
CA VAL A 34 17.17 0.27 4.04
C VAL A 34 17.12 1.42 3.06
N ARG A 35 17.50 2.63 3.50
CA ARG A 35 17.50 3.80 2.62
C ARG A 35 18.43 3.58 1.43
N ALA A 36 17.93 3.89 0.25
CA ALA A 36 18.65 3.78 -1.03
C ALA A 36 18.89 5.18 -1.62
N SER A 37 19.52 6.06 -0.85
CA SER A 37 19.75 7.46 -1.23
C SER A 37 20.54 7.61 -2.54
N HIS A 38 21.39 6.62 -2.87
CA HIS A 38 22.13 6.58 -4.13
C HIS A 38 21.26 6.40 -5.37
N ALA A 39 20.01 5.98 -5.21
CA ALA A 39 19.07 5.84 -6.32
C ALA A 39 18.47 7.18 -6.78
N TRP A 40 18.56 8.23 -5.98
CA TRP A 40 18.10 9.55 -6.39
C TRP A 40 19.08 10.19 -7.38
N ARG A 41 18.58 10.63 -8.53
CA ARG A 41 19.39 11.26 -9.61
C ARG A 41 19.57 12.76 -9.42
N VAL A 42 18.88 13.36 -8.47
CA VAL A 42 18.91 14.78 -8.18
C VAL A 42 19.81 15.03 -6.95
N PRO A 43 20.71 16.04 -7.01
CA PRO A 43 21.50 16.42 -5.84
C PRO A 43 20.61 16.72 -4.63
N GLU A 44 21.07 16.37 -3.43
CA GLU A 44 20.31 16.51 -2.19
C GLU A 44 19.76 17.93 -1.96
N ALA A 45 20.53 18.95 -2.33
CA ALA A 45 20.12 20.36 -2.21
C ALA A 45 18.84 20.71 -3.01
N TYR A 46 18.50 19.92 -4.05
CA TYR A 46 17.33 20.12 -4.91
C TYR A 46 16.33 18.96 -4.81
N LEU A 47 16.66 17.93 -4.05
CA LEU A 47 15.87 16.69 -4.03
C LEU A 47 14.44 16.93 -3.55
N GLN A 48 14.25 17.74 -2.52
CA GLN A 48 12.94 18.04 -1.99
C GLN A 48 12.05 18.75 -3.03
N GLU A 49 12.57 19.78 -3.71
CA GLU A 49 11.86 20.50 -4.78
C GLU A 49 11.49 19.55 -5.93
N ALA A 50 12.44 18.73 -6.37
CA ALA A 50 12.21 17.76 -7.43
C ALA A 50 11.16 16.68 -7.05
N GLN A 51 11.14 16.26 -5.79
CA GLN A 51 10.11 15.35 -5.27
C GLN A 51 8.75 16.03 -5.19
N ASP A 52 8.68 17.31 -4.83
CA ASP A 52 7.45 18.09 -4.82
C ASP A 52 6.88 18.21 -6.24
N ASP A 53 7.68 18.59 -7.22
CA ASP A 53 7.27 18.66 -8.63
C ASP A 53 6.79 17.32 -9.16
N ALA A 54 7.51 16.25 -8.86
CA ALA A 54 7.11 14.90 -9.28
C ALA A 54 5.82 14.43 -8.60
N THR A 55 5.57 14.85 -7.36
CA THR A 55 4.32 14.56 -6.64
C THR A 55 3.14 15.31 -7.28
N LEU A 56 3.31 16.58 -7.69
CA LEU A 56 2.29 17.32 -8.45
C LEU A 56 1.92 16.61 -9.76
N VAL A 57 2.91 16.03 -10.43
CA VAL A 57 2.66 15.23 -11.64
C VAL A 57 1.83 13.99 -11.35
N ALA A 58 2.12 13.26 -10.25
CA ALA A 58 1.35 12.10 -9.84
C ALA A 58 -0.09 12.45 -9.45
N ILE A 59 -0.27 13.48 -8.65
CA ILE A 59 -1.60 14.04 -8.28
C ILE A 59 -2.40 14.36 -9.54
N ARG A 60 -1.80 15.12 -10.45
CA ARG A 60 -2.45 15.56 -11.69
C ARG A 60 -2.87 14.39 -12.59
N ASP A 61 -2.04 13.34 -12.67
CA ASP A 61 -2.40 12.15 -13.44
C ASP A 61 -3.58 11.40 -12.82
N MET A 62 -3.61 11.20 -11.50
CA MET A 62 -4.71 10.53 -10.81
C MET A 62 -6.02 11.33 -10.95
N GLU A 63 -5.98 12.66 -10.77
CA GLU A 63 -7.15 13.53 -10.98
C GLU A 63 -7.68 13.47 -12.43
N ARG A 64 -6.79 13.57 -13.43
CA ARG A 64 -7.16 13.49 -14.85
C ARG A 64 -7.65 12.11 -15.26
N ALA A 65 -7.20 11.07 -14.57
CA ALA A 65 -7.73 9.73 -14.75
C ALA A 65 -9.13 9.56 -14.13
N GLY A 66 -9.57 10.48 -13.28
CA GLY A 66 -10.89 10.47 -12.65
C GLY A 66 -10.96 9.64 -11.37
N ILE A 67 -9.82 9.43 -10.69
CA ILE A 67 -9.77 8.67 -9.43
C ILE A 67 -10.39 9.49 -8.28
N ASP A 68 -11.22 8.87 -7.46
CA ASP A 68 -11.97 9.54 -6.38
C ASP A 68 -11.12 9.75 -5.13
N THR A 69 -10.34 8.74 -4.71
CA THR A 69 -9.39 8.82 -3.58
C THR A 69 -7.97 8.59 -4.08
N ILE A 70 -7.11 9.60 -3.95
CA ILE A 70 -5.75 9.60 -4.48
C ILE A 70 -4.69 9.53 -3.38
N THR A 71 -3.42 9.30 -3.75
CA THR A 71 -2.27 9.28 -2.85
C THR A 71 -1.21 10.29 -3.30
N ASP A 72 -0.13 10.44 -2.52
CA ASP A 72 1.09 11.15 -2.92
C ASP A 72 1.91 10.38 -3.98
N GLY A 73 1.46 9.19 -4.36
CA GLY A 73 2.16 8.27 -5.25
C GLY A 73 3.41 7.64 -4.65
N GLU A 74 3.67 7.82 -3.36
CA GLU A 74 4.92 7.42 -2.69
C GLU A 74 6.17 7.97 -3.41
N ILE A 75 6.04 9.14 -4.00
CA ILE A 75 7.07 9.72 -4.87
C ILE A 75 8.38 9.98 -4.10
N ARG A 76 8.29 10.28 -2.80
CA ARG A 76 9.43 10.59 -1.93
C ARG A 76 10.07 9.36 -1.27
N ARG A 77 9.61 8.16 -1.64
CA ARG A 77 10.05 6.90 -1.02
C ARG A 77 10.78 6.01 -2.03
N GLU A 78 11.89 5.43 -1.62
CA GLU A 78 12.58 4.40 -2.41
C GLU A 78 11.77 3.10 -2.42
N SER A 79 11.15 2.77 -1.28
CA SER A 79 10.17 1.68 -1.15
C SER A 79 9.06 2.07 -0.19
N TYR A 80 7.98 1.30 -0.18
CA TYR A 80 6.82 1.53 0.69
C TYR A 80 7.16 1.48 2.19
N SER A 81 8.18 0.73 2.61
CA SER A 81 8.47 0.47 4.02
C SER A 81 9.72 1.14 4.57
N ASN A 82 10.77 1.30 3.75
CA ASN A 82 12.10 1.63 4.25
C ASN A 82 12.20 3.00 4.93
N ARG A 83 11.51 4.00 4.42
CA ARG A 83 11.56 5.36 4.96
C ARG A 83 11.05 5.43 6.38
N PHE A 84 9.86 4.88 6.64
CA PHE A 84 9.28 4.86 7.98
C PHE A 84 10.06 3.90 8.90
N ALA A 85 10.29 2.67 8.46
CA ALA A 85 10.94 1.64 9.28
C ALA A 85 12.33 2.07 9.79
N THR A 86 13.10 2.79 8.96
CA THR A 86 14.47 3.22 9.33
C THR A 86 14.50 4.56 10.09
N ALA A 87 13.37 5.21 10.31
CA ALA A 87 13.26 6.45 11.06
C ALA A 87 12.92 6.25 12.55
N LEU A 88 12.69 5.02 12.98
CA LEU A 88 12.32 4.68 14.35
C LEU A 88 13.55 4.59 15.26
N ASP A 89 13.40 4.97 16.53
CA ASP A 89 14.40 4.64 17.54
C ASP A 89 14.48 3.11 17.73
N GLY A 90 15.66 2.62 18.08
CA GLY A 90 15.92 1.18 18.22
C GLY A 90 16.24 0.46 16.89
N VAL A 91 16.16 1.17 15.76
CA VAL A 91 16.46 0.65 14.43
C VAL A 91 17.80 1.19 13.94
N ASP A 92 18.74 0.28 13.66
CA ASP A 92 20.05 0.58 13.05
C ASP A 92 19.97 0.28 11.53
N ALA A 93 19.96 1.33 10.74
CA ALA A 93 20.00 1.26 9.28
C ALA A 93 21.38 1.60 8.70
N GLU A 94 22.31 2.10 9.53
CA GLU A 94 23.68 2.47 9.13
C GLU A 94 24.60 1.24 9.06
N GLN A 95 24.34 0.26 9.94
CA GLN A 95 25.03 -1.03 9.94
C GLN A 95 24.01 -2.16 9.71
N PRO A 96 23.46 -2.27 8.49
CA PRO A 96 22.40 -3.21 8.21
C PRO A 96 22.88 -4.67 8.28
N ALA A 97 21.99 -5.58 8.60
CA ALA A 97 22.23 -7.01 8.54
C ALA A 97 21.99 -7.55 7.13
N THR A 98 22.61 -8.70 6.90
CA THR A 98 22.36 -9.51 5.70
C THR A 98 21.57 -10.75 6.10
N ILE A 99 20.39 -10.94 5.52
CA ILE A 99 19.58 -12.13 5.73
C ILE A 99 19.50 -12.96 4.45
N HIS A 100 19.36 -14.28 4.61
CA HIS A 100 19.07 -15.19 3.51
C HIS A 100 17.57 -15.49 3.47
N THR A 101 16.94 -15.26 2.33
CA THR A 101 15.54 -15.62 2.13
C THR A 101 15.40 -17.15 1.96
N ARG A 102 14.18 -17.67 2.11
CA ARG A 102 13.88 -19.09 1.84
C ARG A 102 14.24 -19.52 0.40
N ALA A 103 14.27 -18.57 -0.54
CA ALA A 103 14.69 -18.80 -1.92
C ALA A 103 16.20 -18.77 -2.12
N GLY A 104 16.99 -18.61 -1.04
CA GLY A 104 18.45 -18.52 -1.10
C GLY A 104 19.01 -17.17 -1.53
N GLU A 105 18.15 -16.17 -1.73
CA GLU A 105 18.57 -14.80 -2.03
C GLU A 105 19.10 -14.10 -0.80
N THR A 106 20.10 -13.25 -0.99
CA THR A 106 20.65 -12.39 0.06
C THR A 106 19.96 -11.03 0.04
N ARG A 107 19.52 -10.55 1.21
CA ARG A 107 18.88 -9.24 1.36
C ARG A 107 19.50 -8.45 2.50
N THR A 108 19.70 -7.17 2.25
CA THR A 108 20.10 -6.19 3.26
C THR A 108 18.87 -5.64 3.97
N VAL A 109 18.84 -5.73 5.30
CA VAL A 109 17.72 -5.31 6.14
C VAL A 109 18.21 -4.49 7.33
N PRO A 110 17.39 -3.58 7.90
CA PRO A 110 17.74 -2.87 9.11
C PRO A 110 17.86 -3.85 10.30
N ARG A 111 18.65 -3.48 11.30
CA ARG A 111 18.77 -4.22 12.56
C ARG A 111 17.90 -3.57 13.64
N ILE A 112 17.22 -4.38 14.42
CA ILE A 112 16.52 -3.94 15.62
C ILE A 112 17.48 -4.19 16.80
N VAL A 113 18.10 -3.15 17.30
CA VAL A 113 19.20 -3.22 18.29
C VAL A 113 18.80 -2.74 19.69
N ALA A 114 17.59 -2.15 19.81
CA ALA A 114 17.01 -1.69 21.06
C ALA A 114 15.48 -1.67 20.94
N PRO A 115 14.71 -1.44 22.03
CA PRO A 115 13.26 -1.29 21.97
C PRO A 115 12.83 -0.22 20.97
N VAL A 116 11.92 -0.60 20.07
CA VAL A 116 11.44 0.27 18.98
C VAL A 116 10.51 1.34 19.52
N ARG A 117 10.73 2.59 19.10
CA ARG A 117 9.87 3.73 19.46
C ARG A 117 9.73 4.71 18.30
N TRP A 118 8.55 5.30 18.17
CA TRP A 118 8.34 6.44 17.29
C TRP A 118 9.05 7.69 17.84
N ARG A 119 9.89 8.30 17.03
CA ARG A 119 10.70 9.47 17.40
C ARG A 119 10.05 10.81 17.02
N GLY A 120 9.16 10.77 16.03
CA GLY A 120 8.52 11.98 15.50
C GLY A 120 7.97 11.71 14.10
N PRO A 121 7.21 12.69 13.53
CA PRO A 121 6.58 12.57 12.22
C PRO A 121 7.56 12.26 11.10
N VAL A 122 7.25 11.29 10.26
CA VAL A 122 8.06 10.88 9.11
C VAL A 122 7.39 11.28 7.79
N GLU A 123 6.07 11.10 7.69
CA GLU A 123 5.33 11.27 6.45
C GLU A 123 4.26 12.37 6.53
N VAL A 124 4.19 13.10 7.63
CA VAL A 124 3.24 14.21 7.83
C VAL A 124 3.35 15.26 6.72
N ARG A 125 4.59 15.67 6.36
CA ARG A 125 4.81 16.61 5.25
C ARG A 125 4.21 16.12 3.92
N ASP A 126 4.23 14.81 3.68
CA ASP A 126 3.69 14.25 2.43
C ASP A 126 2.16 14.40 2.39
N VAL A 127 1.49 14.21 3.53
CA VAL A 127 0.03 14.44 3.67
C VAL A 127 -0.31 15.92 3.55
N GLU A 128 0.44 16.81 4.23
CA GLU A 128 0.22 18.26 4.14
C GLU A 128 0.40 18.76 2.71
N PHE A 129 1.44 18.28 2.01
CA PHE A 129 1.67 18.63 0.60
C PHE A 129 0.55 18.08 -0.30
N LEU A 130 0.14 16.83 -0.12
CA LEU A 130 -0.94 16.24 -0.88
C LEU A 130 -2.24 17.03 -0.67
N ARG A 131 -2.61 17.31 0.59
CA ARG A 131 -3.82 18.08 0.93
C ARG A 131 -3.81 19.50 0.35
N ALA A 132 -2.67 20.16 0.32
CA ALA A 132 -2.54 21.50 -0.24
C ALA A 132 -2.69 21.56 -1.77
N ASN A 133 -2.60 20.41 -2.47
CA ASN A 133 -2.54 20.34 -3.93
C ASN A 133 -3.70 19.57 -4.57
N THR A 134 -4.72 19.17 -3.79
CA THR A 134 -5.92 18.51 -4.33
C THR A 134 -7.14 18.72 -3.44
N ASP A 135 -8.32 18.76 -4.07
CA ASP A 135 -9.63 18.74 -3.40
C ASP A 135 -10.21 17.31 -3.30
N ARG A 136 -9.50 16.30 -3.81
CA ARG A 136 -9.92 14.90 -3.73
C ARG A 136 -9.78 14.36 -2.31
N ALA A 137 -10.49 13.28 -2.00
CA ALA A 137 -10.15 12.48 -0.83
C ALA A 137 -8.73 11.95 -0.96
N ILE A 138 -7.97 11.98 0.14
CA ILE A 138 -6.57 11.57 0.13
C ILE A 138 -6.33 10.37 1.03
N LYS A 139 -5.51 9.46 0.53
CA LYS A 139 -5.04 8.28 1.23
C LYS A 139 -3.53 8.33 1.40
N ILE A 140 -3.06 7.89 2.56
CA ILE A 140 -1.64 7.68 2.84
C ILE A 140 -1.39 6.23 3.25
N THR A 141 -0.27 5.66 2.80
CA THR A 141 0.14 4.30 3.13
C THR A 141 1.24 4.29 4.17
N LEU A 142 1.18 3.35 5.10
CA LEU A 142 2.24 3.03 6.05
C LEU A 142 2.58 1.54 5.93
N PRO A 143 3.83 1.13 6.16
CA PRO A 143 4.12 -0.29 6.29
C PRO A 143 3.44 -0.85 7.53
N GLY A 144 2.87 -2.04 7.40
CA GLY A 144 2.25 -2.72 8.53
C GLY A 144 3.28 -3.25 9.53
N PRO A 145 2.93 -3.34 10.82
CA PRO A 145 3.88 -3.71 11.88
C PRO A 145 4.43 -5.13 11.72
N PHE A 146 3.60 -6.10 11.31
CA PHE A 146 4.04 -7.46 11.09
C PHE A 146 5.04 -7.54 9.93
N THR A 147 4.73 -6.86 8.84
CA THR A 147 5.64 -6.76 7.69
C THR A 147 6.98 -6.14 8.06
N MET A 148 7.00 -5.07 8.85
CA MET A 148 8.25 -4.45 9.29
C MET A 148 9.09 -5.40 10.15
N ALA A 149 8.48 -6.13 11.07
CA ALA A 149 9.17 -7.12 11.89
C ALA A 149 9.83 -8.22 11.02
N GLN A 150 9.12 -8.69 9.99
CA GLN A 150 9.63 -9.71 9.06
C GLN A 150 10.72 -9.17 8.09
N GLN A 151 10.84 -7.86 7.96
CA GLN A 151 11.81 -7.20 7.08
C GLN A 151 13.01 -6.62 7.82
N ALA A 152 13.23 -6.99 9.07
CA ALA A 152 14.32 -6.55 9.91
C ALA A 152 15.06 -7.75 10.53
N SER A 153 16.31 -7.54 10.97
CA SER A 153 17.04 -8.48 11.82
C SER A 153 16.76 -8.13 13.27
N ASN A 154 16.03 -8.98 13.98
CA ASN A 154 15.74 -8.77 15.40
C ASN A 154 16.93 -9.21 16.26
N GLU A 155 17.56 -8.26 16.95
CA GLU A 155 18.69 -8.49 17.86
C GLU A 155 18.39 -7.99 19.30
N ALA A 156 17.19 -7.46 19.55
CA ALA A 156 16.85 -6.80 20.81
C ALA A 156 15.67 -7.43 21.56
N TYR A 157 14.81 -8.21 20.90
CA TYR A 157 13.64 -8.80 21.50
C TYR A 157 13.75 -10.32 21.57
N ASP A 158 13.57 -10.90 22.74
CA ASP A 158 13.49 -12.34 22.95
C ASP A 158 12.18 -12.91 22.40
N ASP A 159 11.07 -12.18 22.57
CA ASP A 159 9.76 -12.49 21.99
C ASP A 159 9.50 -11.67 20.72
N PRO A 160 9.41 -12.29 19.53
CA PRO A 160 9.12 -11.60 18.29
C PRO A 160 7.73 -10.92 18.29
N ASP A 161 6.78 -11.38 19.09
CA ASP A 161 5.46 -10.75 19.19
C ASP A 161 5.54 -9.40 19.94
N GLU A 162 6.43 -9.23 20.90
CA GLU A 162 6.69 -7.94 21.53
C GLU A 162 7.23 -6.92 20.52
N LEU A 163 8.15 -7.32 19.65
CA LEU A 163 8.63 -6.48 18.55
C LEU A 163 7.48 -6.00 17.65
N VAL A 164 6.60 -6.92 17.24
CA VAL A 164 5.44 -6.58 16.40
C VAL A 164 4.53 -5.58 17.10
N MET A 165 4.29 -5.73 18.40
CA MET A 165 3.44 -4.82 19.17
C MET A 165 4.05 -3.45 19.40
N ASP A 166 5.37 -3.34 19.57
CA ASP A 166 6.08 -2.05 19.68
C ASP A 166 6.10 -1.35 18.31
N LEU A 167 6.30 -2.07 17.22
CA LEU A 167 6.14 -1.54 15.87
C LEU A 167 4.70 -1.05 15.63
N ALA A 168 3.69 -1.79 16.09
CA ALA A 168 2.29 -1.35 15.99
C ALA A 168 2.03 -0.05 16.77
N ALA A 169 2.64 0.11 17.93
CA ALA A 169 2.57 1.36 18.68
C ALA A 169 3.23 2.53 17.94
N ALA A 170 4.37 2.30 17.30
CA ALA A 170 5.06 3.31 16.49
C ALA A 170 4.23 3.70 15.24
N VAL A 171 3.64 2.72 14.56
CA VAL A 171 2.71 2.96 13.43
C VAL A 171 1.49 3.77 13.89
N ASN A 172 0.90 3.43 15.04
CA ASN A 172 -0.23 4.19 15.59
C ASN A 172 0.13 5.65 15.85
N ALA A 173 1.31 5.92 16.43
CA ALA A 173 1.75 7.29 16.68
C ALA A 173 1.89 8.11 15.39
N GLU A 174 2.45 7.52 14.34
CA GLU A 174 2.52 8.14 13.00
C GLU A 174 1.13 8.31 12.40
N ALA A 175 0.29 7.28 12.41
CA ALA A 175 -1.07 7.31 11.86
C ALA A 175 -1.91 8.44 12.48
N ARG A 176 -1.84 8.62 13.79
CA ARG A 176 -2.48 9.76 14.49
C ARG A 176 -1.91 11.12 14.06
N ALA A 177 -0.63 11.19 13.72
CA ALA A 177 -0.04 12.42 13.20
C ALA A 177 -0.51 12.71 11.77
N LEU A 178 -0.64 11.68 10.93
CA LEU A 178 -1.16 11.78 9.57
C LEU A 178 -2.65 12.14 9.53
N GLU A 179 -3.47 11.61 10.44
CA GLU A 179 -4.86 12.01 10.63
C GLU A 179 -4.95 13.51 10.93
N ARG A 180 -4.15 14.01 11.88
CA ARG A 180 -4.11 15.44 12.22
C ARG A 180 -3.62 16.31 11.06
N ALA A 181 -2.79 15.78 10.19
CA ALA A 181 -2.31 16.46 8.98
C ALA A 181 -3.37 16.49 7.86
N GLY A 182 -4.48 15.78 8.02
CA GLY A 182 -5.63 15.83 7.11
C GLY A 182 -5.76 14.64 6.16
N ALA A 183 -5.18 13.48 6.46
CA ALA A 183 -5.47 12.26 5.74
C ALA A 183 -6.93 11.83 5.93
N ASP A 184 -7.62 11.44 4.84
CA ASP A 184 -8.99 10.91 4.89
C ASP A 184 -8.98 9.38 5.06
N VAL A 185 -7.95 8.72 4.53
CA VAL A 185 -7.77 7.26 4.63
C VAL A 185 -6.33 6.95 5.02
N ILE A 186 -6.15 6.08 6.01
CA ILE A 186 -4.84 5.53 6.42
C ILE A 186 -4.81 4.05 6.09
N GLN A 187 -3.86 3.62 5.27
CA GLN A 187 -3.70 2.24 4.84
C GLN A 187 -2.42 1.62 5.41
N LEU A 188 -2.54 0.43 5.99
CA LEU A 188 -1.43 -0.41 6.39
C LEU A 188 -1.13 -1.45 5.30
N ASP A 189 0.12 -1.52 4.84
CA ASP A 189 0.56 -2.50 3.84
C ASP A 189 1.16 -3.72 4.53
N GLU A 190 0.48 -4.87 4.45
CA GLU A 190 0.84 -6.13 5.12
C GLU A 190 1.07 -7.30 4.14
N PRO A 191 2.01 -7.18 3.20
CA PRO A 191 2.31 -8.26 2.26
C PRO A 191 2.84 -9.55 2.91
N TRP A 192 3.38 -9.46 4.14
CA TRP A 192 3.95 -10.62 4.82
C TRP A 192 2.93 -11.53 5.50
N PHE A 193 1.68 -11.13 5.66
CA PHE A 193 0.63 -12.02 6.15
C PHE A 193 0.52 -13.29 5.33
N ARG A 194 0.73 -13.19 4.03
CA ARG A 194 0.74 -14.34 3.13
C ARG A 194 2.01 -15.19 3.26
N ASN A 195 3.15 -14.59 3.52
CA ASN A 195 4.44 -15.27 3.54
C ASN A 195 4.67 -16.07 4.84
N ASP A 196 4.01 -15.66 5.93
CA ASP A 196 3.99 -16.34 7.22
C ASP A 196 2.57 -16.37 7.79
N PRO A 197 1.68 -17.23 7.26
CA PRO A 197 0.28 -17.29 7.69
C PRO A 197 0.12 -17.74 9.16
N GLU A 198 1.02 -18.54 9.69
CA GLU A 198 0.98 -18.99 11.09
C GLU A 198 1.30 -17.83 12.03
N GLY A 199 2.38 -17.09 11.76
CA GLY A 199 2.70 -15.87 12.49
C GLY A 199 1.59 -14.84 12.37
N ALA A 200 1.04 -14.65 11.17
CA ALA A 200 -0.07 -13.74 10.96
C ALA A 200 -1.30 -14.11 11.80
N ARG A 201 -1.73 -15.37 11.81
CA ARG A 201 -2.86 -15.83 12.65
C ARG A 201 -2.63 -15.59 14.14
N ARG A 202 -1.38 -15.68 14.59
CA ARG A 202 -1.04 -15.50 16.00
C ARG A 202 -1.16 -14.05 16.46
N ILE A 203 -0.73 -13.07 15.64
CA ILE A 203 -0.52 -11.71 16.09
C ILE A 203 -1.13 -10.62 15.19
N ALA A 204 -1.47 -10.92 13.91
CA ALA A 204 -1.81 -9.91 12.92
C ALA A 204 -3.00 -9.03 13.31
N VAL A 205 -4.12 -9.62 13.72
CA VAL A 205 -5.32 -8.86 14.14
C VAL A 205 -4.99 -7.92 15.30
N ARG A 206 -4.30 -8.43 16.33
CA ARG A 206 -3.90 -7.61 17.47
C ARG A 206 -2.97 -6.46 17.10
N ALA A 207 -2.05 -6.70 16.16
CA ALA A 207 -1.10 -5.69 15.69
C ALA A 207 -1.81 -4.63 14.83
N VAL A 208 -2.72 -5.03 13.96
CA VAL A 208 -3.58 -4.13 13.19
C VAL A 208 -4.44 -3.27 14.13
N ASP A 209 -5.13 -3.89 15.07
CA ASP A 209 -5.97 -3.18 16.04
C ASP A 209 -5.17 -2.16 16.84
N ARG A 210 -3.97 -2.55 17.29
CA ARG A 210 -3.06 -1.64 18.01
C ARG A 210 -2.59 -0.49 17.12
N ALA A 211 -2.28 -0.75 15.86
CA ALA A 211 -1.81 0.26 14.92
C ALA A 211 -2.91 1.27 14.52
N LEU A 212 -4.17 0.83 14.53
CA LEU A 212 -5.32 1.65 14.14
C LEU A 212 -6.09 2.23 15.34
N ASP A 213 -5.69 1.90 16.58
CA ASP A 213 -6.39 2.31 17.79
C ASP A 213 -6.59 3.82 17.88
N GLY A 214 -7.85 4.23 18.10
CA GLY A 214 -8.27 5.61 18.33
C GLY A 214 -8.14 6.55 17.13
N LEU A 215 -8.04 6.02 15.91
CA LEU A 215 -8.22 6.79 14.67
C LEU A 215 -9.71 6.98 14.41
N SER A 216 -10.08 8.13 13.85
CA SER A 216 -11.45 8.47 13.46
C SER A 216 -11.65 8.56 11.95
N VAL A 217 -10.56 8.55 11.19
CA VAL A 217 -10.57 8.50 9.71
C VAL A 217 -10.75 7.07 9.23
N THR A 218 -11.11 6.90 7.95
CA THR A 218 -11.21 5.57 7.35
C THR A 218 -9.87 4.84 7.38
N THR A 219 -9.88 3.59 7.79
CA THR A 219 -8.69 2.74 7.91
C THR A 219 -8.73 1.58 6.92
N ALA A 220 -7.58 1.21 6.37
CA ALA A 220 -7.48 0.11 5.42
C ALA A 220 -6.27 -0.80 5.72
N VAL A 221 -6.39 -2.10 5.41
CA VAL A 221 -5.27 -3.03 5.36
C VAL A 221 -5.15 -3.58 3.94
N HIS A 222 -3.98 -3.43 3.34
CA HIS A 222 -3.70 -3.96 2.00
C HIS A 222 -2.88 -5.25 2.07
N LEU A 223 -3.42 -6.29 1.44
CA LEU A 223 -2.82 -7.61 1.32
C LEU A 223 -2.25 -7.79 -0.08
N CYS A 224 -0.94 -7.80 -0.18
CA CYS A 224 -0.23 -7.80 -1.45
C CYS A 224 0.41 -9.17 -1.74
N PHE A 225 0.33 -9.61 -3.00
CA PHE A 225 1.16 -10.73 -3.50
C PHE A 225 2.54 -10.27 -3.98
N GLY A 226 2.82 -8.98 -3.91
CA GLY A 226 4.02 -8.32 -4.39
C GLY A 226 3.83 -7.57 -5.70
N TYR A 227 4.72 -6.64 -6.00
CA TYR A 227 4.68 -5.89 -7.25
C TYR A 227 4.74 -6.82 -8.46
N ALA A 228 3.85 -6.63 -9.42
CA ALA A 228 3.79 -7.45 -10.64
C ALA A 228 5.11 -7.50 -11.42
N ALA A 229 5.87 -6.40 -11.42
CA ALA A 229 7.19 -6.34 -12.05
C ALA A 229 8.26 -7.20 -11.36
N LEU A 230 8.06 -7.55 -10.09
CA LEU A 230 9.00 -8.34 -9.28
C LEU A 230 8.51 -9.78 -9.06
N VAL A 231 7.20 -9.99 -9.16
CA VAL A 231 6.53 -11.30 -8.98
C VAL A 231 5.70 -11.57 -10.23
N GLY A 232 6.31 -12.25 -11.21
CA GLY A 232 5.69 -12.48 -12.53
C GLY A 232 4.48 -13.40 -12.49
N GLU A 233 4.55 -14.50 -11.70
CA GLU A 233 3.44 -15.42 -11.52
C GLU A 233 2.95 -15.37 -10.06
N LYS A 234 1.68 -15.00 -9.88
CA LYS A 234 1.00 -15.04 -8.61
C LYS A 234 0.22 -16.35 -8.52
N SER A 235 0.91 -17.36 -7.99
CA SER A 235 0.46 -18.76 -8.02
C SER A 235 -0.72 -19.11 -7.12
N ALA A 236 -1.20 -18.18 -6.31
CA ALA A 236 -2.33 -18.41 -5.42
C ALA A 236 -3.52 -17.53 -5.81
N ASN A 237 -4.61 -18.17 -6.17
CA ASN A 237 -5.91 -17.53 -6.37
C ASN A 237 -6.71 -17.44 -5.05
N ARG A 238 -6.04 -17.50 -3.92
CA ARG A 238 -6.65 -17.59 -2.59
C ARG A 238 -5.81 -16.90 -1.51
N TYR A 239 -6.51 -16.30 -0.56
CA TYR A 239 -5.99 -15.86 0.73
C TYR A 239 -6.42 -16.86 1.83
N ASP A 240 -5.54 -17.15 2.78
CA ASP A 240 -5.79 -18.20 3.80
C ASP A 240 -6.30 -17.63 5.14
N PHE A 241 -6.53 -16.31 5.25
CA PHE A 241 -6.81 -15.63 6.53
C PHE A 241 -7.73 -14.40 6.39
N LEU A 242 -8.59 -14.33 5.35
CA LEU A 242 -9.52 -13.19 5.20
C LEU A 242 -10.55 -13.15 6.33
N GLY A 243 -11.00 -14.32 6.80
CA GLY A 243 -11.95 -14.41 7.90
C GLY A 243 -11.43 -13.77 9.17
N GLU A 244 -10.17 -14.03 9.53
CA GLU A 244 -9.55 -13.46 10.72
C GLU A 244 -9.41 -11.93 10.62
N LEU A 245 -9.11 -11.41 9.41
CA LEU A 245 -9.03 -9.96 9.18
C LEU A 245 -10.40 -9.27 9.20
N SER A 246 -11.48 -9.99 8.96
CA SER A 246 -12.83 -9.44 9.12
C SER A 246 -13.12 -9.01 10.56
N ASP A 247 -12.43 -9.61 11.54
CA ASP A 247 -12.56 -9.29 12.96
C ASP A 247 -11.67 -8.11 13.41
N SER A 248 -10.74 -7.64 12.54
CA SER A 248 -9.84 -6.52 12.86
C SER A 248 -10.57 -5.17 12.95
N ALA A 249 -9.93 -4.17 13.56
CA ALA A 249 -10.45 -2.80 13.64
C ALA A 249 -10.44 -2.04 12.29
N ALA A 250 -9.83 -2.59 11.24
CA ALA A 250 -9.79 -1.95 9.93
C ALA A 250 -11.19 -1.83 9.30
N ASP A 251 -11.52 -0.68 8.72
CA ASP A 251 -12.78 -0.46 8.00
C ASP A 251 -12.78 -1.15 6.64
N GLN A 252 -11.63 -1.19 5.99
CA GLN A 252 -11.45 -1.67 4.63
C GLN A 252 -10.36 -2.74 4.56
N ILE A 253 -10.60 -3.77 3.76
CA ILE A 253 -9.58 -4.78 3.41
C ILE A 253 -9.35 -4.72 1.89
N SER A 254 -8.09 -4.48 1.51
CA SER A 254 -7.67 -4.36 0.11
C SER A 254 -7.00 -5.64 -0.35
N VAL A 255 -7.53 -6.22 -1.42
CA VAL A 255 -7.10 -7.51 -1.98
C VAL A 255 -6.82 -7.41 -3.47
N GLU A 256 -5.79 -8.10 -3.94
CA GLU A 256 -5.54 -8.31 -5.36
C GLU A 256 -6.48 -9.39 -5.91
N ALA A 257 -7.08 -9.15 -7.06
CA ALA A 257 -7.99 -10.13 -7.64
C ALA A 257 -7.80 -10.32 -9.16
N ALA A 258 -7.36 -9.31 -9.89
CA ALA A 258 -7.26 -9.38 -11.35
C ALA A 258 -6.08 -10.23 -11.81
N GLN A 259 -4.86 -9.97 -11.34
CA GLN A 259 -3.66 -10.70 -11.75
C GLN A 259 -3.62 -12.13 -11.16
N PRO A 260 -3.93 -12.36 -9.86
CA PRO A 260 -3.92 -13.72 -9.31
C PRO A 260 -5.12 -14.56 -9.77
N GLY A 261 -6.15 -13.97 -10.38
CA GLY A 261 -7.39 -14.68 -10.71
C GLY A 261 -8.10 -15.18 -9.46
N LEU A 262 -8.28 -14.28 -8.47
CA LEU A 262 -8.87 -14.61 -7.17
C LEU A 262 -10.23 -15.29 -7.32
N ASP A 263 -10.46 -16.35 -6.54
CA ASP A 263 -11.81 -16.89 -6.32
C ASP A 263 -12.63 -15.83 -5.54
N LEU A 264 -13.50 -15.12 -6.26
CA LEU A 264 -14.29 -14.02 -5.69
C LEU A 264 -15.27 -14.48 -4.60
N GLY A 265 -15.55 -15.78 -4.50
CA GLY A 265 -16.35 -16.33 -3.41
C GLY A 265 -15.77 -16.04 -2.03
N GLN A 266 -14.44 -15.89 -1.94
CA GLN A 266 -13.75 -15.57 -0.70
C GLN A 266 -14.06 -14.15 -0.17
N LEU A 267 -14.50 -13.23 -1.03
CA LEU A 267 -14.86 -11.89 -0.60
C LEU A 267 -16.00 -11.87 0.42
N ALA A 268 -16.82 -12.91 0.44
CA ALA A 268 -17.88 -13.08 1.44
C ALA A 268 -17.33 -13.23 2.87
N GLU A 269 -16.10 -13.75 3.03
CA GLU A 269 -15.41 -13.90 4.31
C GLU A 269 -15.10 -12.53 4.96
N LEU A 270 -15.04 -11.45 4.16
CA LEU A 270 -14.75 -10.09 4.62
C LEU A 270 -15.97 -9.32 5.15
N THR A 271 -17.15 -9.94 5.22
CA THR A 271 -18.33 -9.28 5.77
C THR A 271 -18.13 -9.01 7.27
N PRO A 272 -18.39 -7.79 7.80
CA PRO A 272 -19.05 -6.64 7.15
C PRO A 272 -18.11 -5.57 6.55
N LYS A 273 -16.84 -5.83 6.34
CA LYS A 273 -15.85 -4.86 5.87
C LYS A 273 -16.15 -4.31 4.49
N VAL A 274 -15.63 -3.12 4.20
CA VAL A 274 -15.51 -2.60 2.84
C VAL A 274 -14.37 -3.33 2.13
N VAL A 275 -14.61 -3.79 0.92
CA VAL A 275 -13.61 -4.48 0.10
C VAL A 275 -13.04 -3.50 -0.92
N VAL A 276 -11.75 -3.21 -0.81
CA VAL A 276 -10.98 -2.53 -1.86
C VAL A 276 -10.48 -3.61 -2.81
N LEU A 277 -11.14 -3.73 -3.95
CA LEU A 277 -10.93 -4.83 -4.90
C LEU A 277 -9.98 -4.45 -6.02
N GLY A 278 -8.91 -5.19 -6.18
CA GLY A 278 -8.04 -5.11 -7.34
C GLY A 278 -8.76 -5.58 -8.60
N VAL A 279 -8.93 -4.68 -9.57
CA VAL A 279 -9.58 -4.95 -10.86
C VAL A 279 -8.70 -4.62 -12.05
N LEU A 280 -7.44 -4.24 -11.80
CA LEU A 280 -6.42 -4.00 -12.83
C LEU A 280 -5.27 -4.99 -12.65
N ASP A 281 -5.02 -5.79 -13.68
CA ASP A 281 -3.85 -6.67 -13.75
C ASP A 281 -2.59 -5.87 -14.10
N LEU A 282 -1.72 -5.65 -13.13
CA LEU A 282 -0.50 -4.87 -13.33
C LEU A 282 0.60 -5.64 -14.07
N GLY A 283 0.44 -6.95 -14.25
CA GLY A 283 1.31 -7.79 -15.08
C GLY A 283 1.01 -7.66 -16.57
N ASP A 284 -0.22 -7.26 -16.93
CA ASP A 284 -0.57 -7.04 -18.34
C ASP A 284 0.14 -5.80 -18.90
N SER A 285 0.76 -5.99 -20.05
CA SER A 285 1.46 -4.94 -20.80
C SER A 285 0.54 -3.86 -21.36
N GLN A 286 -0.74 -4.13 -21.50
CA GLN A 286 -1.76 -3.22 -21.99
C GLN A 286 -2.62 -2.66 -20.84
N ALA A 287 -3.25 -1.52 -21.07
CA ALA A 287 -4.32 -1.06 -20.21
C ALA A 287 -5.61 -1.82 -20.56
N GLU A 288 -6.36 -2.19 -19.54
CA GLU A 288 -7.68 -2.80 -19.70
C GLU A 288 -8.64 -1.87 -20.46
N SER A 289 -9.66 -2.46 -21.09
CA SER A 289 -10.83 -1.68 -21.53
C SER A 289 -11.72 -1.31 -20.35
N PRO A 290 -12.48 -0.20 -20.41
CA PRO A 290 -13.51 0.09 -19.40
C PRO A 290 -14.51 -1.06 -19.21
N GLN A 291 -14.84 -1.77 -20.28
CA GLN A 291 -15.74 -2.93 -20.27
C GLN A 291 -15.16 -4.08 -19.45
N THR A 292 -13.89 -4.41 -19.64
CA THR A 292 -13.19 -5.45 -18.85
C THR A 292 -13.21 -5.12 -17.35
N VAL A 293 -12.95 -3.86 -17.01
CA VAL A 293 -13.03 -3.40 -15.61
C VAL A 293 -14.46 -3.51 -15.07
N ALA A 294 -15.45 -3.06 -15.83
CA ALA A 294 -16.85 -3.15 -15.45
C ALA A 294 -17.30 -4.62 -15.25
N GLU A 295 -16.86 -5.54 -16.10
CA GLU A 295 -17.14 -6.99 -15.96
C GLU A 295 -16.56 -7.54 -14.64
N ARG A 296 -15.32 -7.19 -14.30
CA ARG A 296 -14.68 -7.59 -13.03
C ARG A 296 -15.43 -7.03 -11.81
N ILE A 297 -15.87 -5.79 -11.87
CA ILE A 297 -16.68 -5.17 -10.80
C ILE A 297 -18.02 -5.89 -10.67
N ARG A 298 -18.75 -6.13 -11.78
CA ARG A 298 -20.05 -6.85 -11.75
C ARG A 298 -19.91 -8.26 -11.19
N ALA A 299 -18.84 -8.97 -11.52
CA ALA A 299 -18.59 -10.30 -10.98
C ALA A 299 -18.45 -10.25 -9.44
N ALA A 300 -17.75 -9.25 -8.89
CA ALA A 300 -17.59 -9.07 -7.46
C ALA A 300 -18.90 -8.69 -6.75
N LEU A 301 -19.81 -7.96 -7.42
CA LEU A 301 -21.11 -7.57 -6.87
C LEU A 301 -22.02 -8.76 -6.55
N SER A 302 -21.70 -9.96 -7.05
CA SER A 302 -22.38 -11.20 -6.65
C SER A 302 -22.05 -11.63 -5.21
N TYR A 303 -20.98 -11.10 -4.62
CA TYR A 303 -20.46 -11.47 -3.30
C TYR A 303 -20.38 -10.30 -2.32
N VAL A 304 -20.20 -9.07 -2.83
CA VAL A 304 -20.04 -7.86 -2.02
C VAL A 304 -21.06 -6.82 -2.49
N PRO A 305 -21.91 -6.27 -1.62
CA PRO A 305 -22.80 -5.17 -1.97
C PRO A 305 -22.05 -3.94 -2.50
N ALA A 306 -22.68 -3.19 -3.39
CA ALA A 306 -22.04 -2.06 -4.07
C ALA A 306 -21.61 -0.92 -3.14
N ASP A 307 -22.29 -0.74 -2.02
CA ASP A 307 -21.96 0.23 -0.96
C ASP A 307 -20.73 -0.19 -0.13
N ARG A 308 -20.27 -1.43 -0.27
CA ARG A 308 -19.07 -1.96 0.38
C ARG A 308 -17.97 -2.36 -0.60
N LEU A 309 -18.05 -1.91 -1.86
CA LEU A 309 -17.05 -2.22 -2.90
C LEU A 309 -16.35 -0.95 -3.39
N VAL A 310 -15.02 -0.98 -3.36
CA VAL A 310 -14.14 0.11 -3.84
C VAL A 310 -13.20 -0.46 -4.89
N PRO A 311 -13.41 -0.19 -6.19
CA PRO A 311 -12.50 -0.63 -7.24
C PRO A 311 -11.12 0.05 -7.15
N ALA A 312 -10.06 -0.73 -7.33
CA ALA A 312 -8.67 -0.30 -7.25
C ALA A 312 -7.76 -1.08 -8.24
N PRO A 313 -6.50 -0.65 -8.46
CA PRO A 313 -5.49 -1.56 -9.01
C PRO A 313 -5.20 -2.71 -8.03
N ASP A 314 -4.67 -3.82 -8.54
CA ASP A 314 -4.28 -4.95 -7.69
C ASP A 314 -3.24 -4.56 -6.62
N CYS A 315 -2.26 -3.74 -7.01
CA CYS A 315 -1.16 -3.34 -6.15
C CYS A 315 -0.67 -1.93 -6.53
N GLY A 316 0.42 -1.46 -5.92
CA GLY A 316 1.10 -0.23 -6.29
C GLY A 316 1.68 -0.27 -7.72
N MET A 317 1.67 0.87 -8.41
CA MET A 317 2.06 0.98 -9.83
C MET A 317 3.47 1.51 -10.05
N LYS A 318 4.29 1.62 -9.00
CA LYS A 318 5.63 2.23 -9.02
C LYS A 318 6.52 1.79 -10.19
N TYR A 319 6.49 0.52 -10.55
CA TYR A 319 7.37 -0.07 -11.57
C TYR A 319 6.78 -0.07 -12.99
N LEU A 320 5.55 0.42 -13.17
CA LEU A 320 4.97 0.54 -14.50
C LEU A 320 5.55 1.76 -15.25
N PRO A 321 5.60 1.73 -16.60
CA PRO A 321 5.71 2.94 -17.38
C PRO A 321 4.54 3.89 -17.07
N ARG A 322 4.81 5.19 -16.87
CA ARG A 322 3.80 6.19 -16.48
C ARG A 322 2.59 6.22 -17.43
N ALA A 323 2.84 6.14 -18.76
CA ALA A 323 1.74 6.14 -19.75
C ALA A 323 0.81 4.94 -19.56
N ARG A 324 1.36 3.77 -19.20
CA ARG A 324 0.58 2.56 -18.91
C ARG A 324 -0.22 2.72 -17.63
N ALA A 325 0.42 3.18 -16.54
CA ALA A 325 -0.25 3.44 -15.27
C ALA A 325 -1.42 4.41 -15.45
N PHE A 326 -1.21 5.51 -16.17
CA PHE A 326 -2.27 6.48 -16.47
C PHE A 326 -3.42 5.85 -17.28
N GLY A 327 -3.10 5.06 -18.32
CA GLY A 327 -4.10 4.36 -19.12
C GLY A 327 -4.95 3.39 -18.29
N LYS A 328 -4.32 2.63 -17.40
CA LYS A 328 -5.00 1.71 -16.48
C LYS A 328 -5.92 2.45 -15.51
N LEU A 329 -5.47 3.56 -14.93
CA LEU A 329 -6.33 4.39 -14.05
C LEU A 329 -7.52 4.99 -14.78
N LYS A 330 -7.36 5.41 -16.04
CA LYS A 330 -8.49 5.86 -16.87
C LYS A 330 -9.49 4.74 -17.12
N ALA A 331 -9.02 3.52 -17.38
CA ALA A 331 -9.90 2.36 -17.53
C ALA A 331 -10.64 2.03 -16.22
N LEU A 332 -9.96 2.16 -15.08
CA LEU A 332 -10.54 1.95 -13.76
C LEU A 332 -11.74 2.89 -13.52
N SER A 333 -11.53 4.19 -13.64
CA SER A 333 -12.57 5.18 -13.39
C SER A 333 -13.73 5.08 -14.37
N ALA A 334 -13.42 4.85 -15.66
CA ALA A 334 -14.45 4.67 -16.69
C ALA A 334 -15.25 3.36 -16.51
N GLY A 335 -14.60 2.27 -16.12
CA GLY A 335 -15.28 1.00 -15.83
C GLY A 335 -16.16 1.08 -14.59
N ALA A 336 -15.70 1.76 -13.52
CA ALA A 336 -16.52 2.02 -12.35
C ALA A 336 -17.74 2.92 -12.68
N ALA A 337 -17.57 3.92 -13.54
CA ALA A 337 -18.66 4.76 -14.00
C ALA A 337 -19.74 3.97 -14.76
N LEU A 338 -19.35 3.04 -15.65
CA LEU A 338 -20.30 2.18 -16.36
C LEU A 338 -21.20 1.39 -15.40
N VAL A 339 -20.61 0.80 -14.36
CA VAL A 339 -21.39 0.03 -13.37
C VAL A 339 -22.23 0.94 -12.48
N ARG A 340 -21.71 2.11 -12.14
CA ARG A 340 -22.44 3.13 -11.37
C ARG A 340 -23.71 3.59 -12.09
N ASP A 341 -23.60 3.90 -13.37
CA ASP A 341 -24.72 4.35 -14.20
C ASP A 341 -25.81 3.26 -14.38
N GLU A 342 -25.41 1.97 -14.29
CA GLU A 342 -26.36 0.83 -14.32
C GLU A 342 -27.12 0.66 -13.01
N LEU A 343 -26.45 0.88 -11.88
CA LEU A 343 -27.03 0.65 -10.55
C LEU A 343 -27.85 1.87 -10.05
N TRP A 344 -27.47 3.07 -10.50
CA TRP A 344 -28.12 4.33 -10.12
C TRP A 344 -28.37 5.18 -11.37
N PRO A 345 -29.33 4.77 -12.25
CA PRO A 345 -29.61 5.45 -13.52
C PRO A 345 -30.19 6.86 -13.37
#